data_f15bddab0a4bf932f7a878208d41872b
#
_entry.id   f15bddab0a4bf932f7a878208d41872b
#
_cell.length_a   1.000
_cell.length_b   1.000
_cell.length_c   1.000
_cell.angle_alpha   90.00
_cell.angle_beta   90.00
_cell.angle_gamma   90.00
#
_symmetry.space_group_name_H-M   'P 1'
#
loop_
_entity.id
_entity.type
_entity.pdbx_description
1 polymer ?
#
loop_
_entity_poly.entity_id
_entity_poly.type
_entity_poly.pdbx_seq_one_letter_code
_entity_poly.pdbx_strand_id
1 'polypeptide(L)'
;KINGGTKMAGKIQMKTPLVEMDGDEMTRIIWKQVKKILLEPYINLKTVYYDLGLKNRDVTDDSVTSEAAEAIKKYGVGVKCATITPNADRVQEYHLKKMWKSPNGTIRAILGGTVFRTPIVVKGITPLLPNWKKPITIARHAYGDIYRSVEMNVSAGSKAELVVTCPDGTKNCI
;
A
#
# COMPACT_ATOMS: atom_id res chain seq x y z
N LYS A 1 28.85 25.73 -31.80
CA LYS A 1 29.22 25.90 -30.37
C LYS A 1 27.98 26.36 -29.63
N ILE A 2 27.29 25.42 -28.99
CA ILE A 2 26.17 25.75 -28.09
C ILE A 2 26.75 25.71 -26.69
N ASN A 3 27.24 26.85 -26.22
CA ASN A 3 27.58 27.07 -24.81
C ASN A 3 26.30 27.57 -24.11
N GLY A 4 25.44 26.68 -23.73
CA GLY A 4 24.33 26.92 -22.83
C GLY A 4 24.62 26.29 -21.47
N GLY A 5 25.50 26.90 -20.70
CA GLY A 5 25.67 26.57 -19.29
C GLY A 5 24.38 26.92 -18.54
N THR A 6 23.45 25.97 -18.45
CA THR A 6 22.29 26.11 -17.57
C THR A 6 22.82 26.20 -16.15
N LYS A 7 22.77 27.39 -15.56
CA LYS A 7 22.96 27.60 -14.12
C LYS A 7 22.05 26.61 -13.41
N MET A 8 22.59 25.59 -12.79
CA MET A 8 21.78 24.68 -11.98
C MET A 8 21.11 25.53 -10.90
N ALA A 9 19.81 25.74 -11.02
CA ALA A 9 19.03 26.33 -9.96
C ALA A 9 19.26 25.48 -8.69
N GLY A 10 19.41 26.12 -7.53
CA GLY A 10 19.61 25.41 -6.28
C GLY A 10 18.51 24.37 -6.07
N LYS A 11 18.84 23.26 -5.39
CA LYS A 11 17.86 22.19 -5.12
C LYS A 11 16.63 22.73 -4.41
N ILE A 12 15.48 22.22 -4.78
CA ILE A 12 14.19 22.51 -4.14
C ILE A 12 14.28 22.08 -2.67
N GLN A 13 13.93 22.98 -1.76
CA GLN A 13 13.90 22.70 -0.32
C GLN A 13 12.55 22.16 0.08
N MET A 14 12.50 20.99 0.69
CA MET A 14 11.26 20.42 1.22
C MET A 14 10.88 21.13 2.51
N LYS A 15 9.61 21.54 2.62
CA LYS A 15 9.04 22.14 3.84
C LYS A 15 8.76 21.06 4.90
N THR A 16 8.21 19.93 4.47
CA THR A 16 7.89 18.77 5.32
C THR A 16 8.62 17.54 4.82
N PRO A 17 9.03 16.60 5.69
CA PRO A 17 9.64 15.36 5.23
C PRO A 17 8.62 14.47 4.55
N LEU A 18 9.10 13.66 3.61
CA LEU A 18 8.35 12.59 2.98
C LEU A 18 8.39 11.34 3.87
N VAL A 19 7.23 10.79 4.23
CA VAL A 19 7.18 9.46 4.85
C VAL A 19 7.48 8.43 3.78
N GLU A 20 8.62 7.77 3.92
CA GLU A 20 9.12 6.79 2.99
C GLU A 20 8.86 5.39 3.54
N MET A 21 7.99 4.65 2.87
CA MET A 21 7.67 3.26 3.21
C MET A 21 8.30 2.34 2.18
N ASP A 22 9.46 1.80 2.51
CA ASP A 22 10.17 0.87 1.65
C ASP A 22 9.42 -0.47 1.58
N GLY A 23 9.69 -1.23 0.54
CA GLY A 23 8.95 -2.44 0.26
C GLY A 23 9.83 -3.67 0.10
N ASP A 24 9.34 -4.62 -0.66
CA ASP A 24 10.00 -5.88 -0.93
C ASP A 24 10.60 -5.94 -2.32
N GLU A 25 11.54 -6.84 -2.50
CA GLU A 25 12.11 -7.28 -3.77
C GLU A 25 12.55 -6.12 -4.68
N MET A 26 12.17 -6.18 -5.94
CA MET A 26 12.57 -5.25 -7.00
C MET A 26 12.14 -3.81 -6.71
N THR A 27 11.01 -3.59 -6.03
CA THR A 27 10.50 -2.24 -5.78
C THR A 27 11.42 -1.45 -4.84
N ARG A 28 12.06 -2.09 -3.88
CA ARG A 28 13.09 -1.50 -3.03
C ARG A 28 14.28 -0.99 -3.83
N ILE A 29 14.74 -1.78 -4.79
CA ILE A 29 15.86 -1.43 -5.66
C ILE A 29 15.49 -0.28 -6.60
N ILE A 30 14.32 -0.38 -7.24
CA ILE A 30 13.82 0.66 -8.15
C ILE A 30 13.63 1.98 -7.40
N TRP A 31 13.03 1.96 -6.22
CA TRP A 31 12.82 3.17 -5.43
C TRP A 31 14.13 3.85 -5.04
N LYS A 32 15.14 3.08 -4.67
CA LYS A 32 16.49 3.60 -4.41
C LYS A 32 17.07 4.30 -5.64
N GLN A 33 16.90 3.73 -6.83
CA GLN A 33 17.33 4.36 -8.08
C GLN A 33 16.53 5.62 -8.41
N VAL A 34 15.20 5.59 -8.22
CA VAL A 34 14.34 6.78 -8.41
C VAL A 34 14.80 7.94 -7.52
N LYS A 35 15.06 7.67 -6.24
CA LYS A 35 15.62 8.71 -5.35
C LYS A 35 16.91 9.27 -5.89
N LYS A 36 17.90 8.41 -6.17
CA LYS A 36 19.24 8.82 -6.58
C LYS A 36 19.26 9.57 -7.92
N ILE A 37 18.46 9.13 -8.90
CA ILE A 37 18.55 9.61 -10.28
C ILE A 37 17.55 10.75 -10.55
N LEU A 38 16.33 10.65 -10.00
CA LEU A 38 15.23 11.55 -10.35
C LEU A 38 14.87 12.57 -9.26
N LEU A 39 15.18 12.30 -8.00
CA LEU A 39 14.78 13.19 -6.91
C LEU A 39 15.97 13.97 -6.32
N GLU A 40 16.98 13.28 -5.83
CA GLU A 40 18.12 13.88 -5.12
C GLU A 40 18.90 14.91 -5.93
N PRO A 41 19.02 14.81 -7.28
CA PRO A 41 19.68 15.85 -8.06
C PRO A 41 18.95 17.20 -8.02
N TYR A 42 17.61 17.20 -7.85
CA TYR A 42 16.75 18.37 -7.96
C TYR A 42 16.15 18.81 -6.63
N ILE A 43 16.05 17.91 -5.68
CA ILE A 43 15.36 18.14 -4.40
C ILE A 43 16.32 17.85 -3.24
N ASN A 44 16.33 18.70 -2.23
CA ASN A 44 16.93 18.38 -0.95
C ASN A 44 15.99 17.46 -0.18
N LEU A 45 16.05 16.16 -0.53
CA LEU A 45 15.10 15.14 -0.08
C LEU A 45 15.28 14.88 1.42
N LYS A 46 14.21 15.12 2.18
CA LYS A 46 14.11 14.77 3.60
C LYS A 46 13.09 13.66 3.74
N THR A 47 13.48 12.54 4.34
CA THR A 47 12.58 11.39 4.53
C THR A 47 12.49 10.99 5.98
N VAL A 48 11.32 10.46 6.37
CA VAL A 48 11.11 9.65 7.57
C VAL A 48 10.87 8.24 7.10
N TYR A 49 11.86 7.37 7.34
CA TYR A 49 11.95 6.05 6.73
C TYR A 49 11.31 4.96 7.58
N TYR A 50 10.51 4.12 6.93
CA TYR A 50 9.92 2.90 7.49
C TYR A 50 10.17 1.72 6.54
N ASP A 51 10.74 0.64 7.06
CA ASP A 51 10.92 -0.59 6.30
C ASP A 51 9.67 -1.46 6.43
N LEU A 52 8.82 -1.47 5.39
CA LEU A 52 7.65 -2.32 5.29
C LEU A 52 7.92 -3.66 4.58
N GLY A 53 9.20 -4.02 4.42
CA GLY A 53 9.57 -5.34 3.92
C GLY A 53 9.05 -6.46 4.83
N LEU A 54 8.70 -7.58 4.22
CA LEU A 54 8.02 -8.70 4.88
C LEU A 54 8.75 -9.18 6.14
N LYS A 55 10.07 -9.28 6.08
CA LYS A 55 10.89 -9.73 7.23
C LYS A 55 10.82 -8.75 8.41
N ASN A 56 10.91 -7.44 8.15
CA ASN A 56 10.84 -6.45 9.21
C ASN A 56 9.43 -6.37 9.81
N ARG A 57 8.41 -6.51 8.99
CA ARG A 57 7.02 -6.59 9.45
C ARG A 57 6.80 -7.79 10.36
N ASP A 58 7.40 -8.94 10.03
CA ASP A 58 7.31 -10.14 10.87
C ASP A 58 8.02 -9.96 12.22
N VAL A 59 9.19 -9.34 12.23
CA VAL A 59 9.93 -9.02 13.46
C VAL A 59 9.18 -8.06 14.37
N THR A 60 8.54 -7.03 13.78
CA THR A 60 7.83 -5.96 14.49
C THR A 60 6.35 -6.28 14.76
N ASP A 61 5.90 -7.50 14.47
CA ASP A 61 4.48 -7.88 14.52
C ASP A 61 3.56 -6.91 13.76
N ASP A 62 4.09 -6.39 12.64
CA ASP A 62 3.44 -5.42 11.73
C ASP A 62 3.15 -4.03 12.35
N SER A 63 3.70 -3.71 13.54
CA SER A 63 3.54 -2.38 14.15
C SER A 63 4.10 -1.27 13.26
N VAL A 64 5.19 -1.55 12.54
CA VAL A 64 5.82 -0.60 11.61
C VAL A 64 4.85 -0.07 10.54
N THR A 65 3.88 -0.87 10.10
CA THR A 65 2.85 -0.44 9.15
C THR A 65 1.93 0.62 9.75
N SER A 66 1.52 0.43 11.00
CA SER A 66 0.69 1.39 11.73
C SER A 66 1.44 2.68 12.06
N GLU A 67 2.69 2.56 12.49
CA GLU A 67 3.58 3.70 12.77
C GLU A 67 3.80 4.57 11.52
N ALA A 68 4.03 3.93 10.37
CA ALA A 68 4.18 4.63 9.10
C ALA A 68 2.88 5.37 8.70
N ALA A 69 1.71 4.78 8.93
CA ALA A 69 0.43 5.42 8.66
C ALA A 69 0.18 6.63 9.56
N GLU A 70 0.50 6.53 10.85
CA GLU A 70 0.40 7.68 11.78
C GLU A 70 1.40 8.79 11.41
N ALA A 71 2.59 8.44 10.95
CA ALA A 71 3.53 9.41 10.42
C ALA A 71 2.97 10.16 9.20
N ILE A 72 2.24 9.47 8.29
CA ILE A 72 1.57 10.14 7.17
C ILE A 72 0.51 11.14 7.66
N LYS A 73 -0.28 10.81 8.68
CA LYS A 73 -1.21 11.78 9.29
C LYS A 73 -0.47 13.02 9.80
N LYS A 74 0.68 12.82 10.43
CA LYS A 74 1.49 13.91 10.98
C LYS A 74 2.10 14.80 9.90
N TYR A 75 2.66 14.22 8.85
CA TYR A 75 3.41 14.96 7.83
C TYR A 75 2.61 15.24 6.55
N GLY A 76 1.46 14.62 6.36
CA GLY A 76 0.54 14.88 5.25
C GLY A 76 0.93 14.25 3.92
N VAL A 77 2.09 13.59 3.80
CA VAL A 77 2.56 13.01 2.55
C VAL A 77 3.39 11.74 2.79
N GLY A 78 3.18 10.74 1.97
CA GLY A 78 3.95 9.51 2.03
C GLY A 78 4.06 8.84 0.66
N VAL A 79 5.12 8.06 0.48
CA VAL A 79 5.31 7.17 -0.67
C VAL A 79 5.49 5.75 -0.15
N LYS A 80 4.80 4.81 -0.77
CA LYS A 80 4.87 3.40 -0.42
C LYS A 80 5.32 2.57 -1.62
N CYS A 81 6.38 1.80 -1.41
CA CYS A 81 6.79 0.76 -2.34
C CYS A 81 5.86 -0.46 -2.24
N ALA A 82 5.87 -1.33 -3.24
CA ALA A 82 5.11 -2.56 -3.19
C ALA A 82 5.65 -3.49 -2.08
N THR A 83 4.73 -4.17 -1.41
CA THR A 83 5.03 -5.11 -0.33
C THR A 83 4.41 -6.46 -0.63
N ILE A 84 5.05 -7.52 -0.17
CA ILE A 84 4.49 -8.88 -0.24
C ILE A 84 3.35 -9.00 0.77
N THR A 85 2.21 -9.51 0.31
CA THR A 85 1.15 -10.03 1.19
C THR A 85 1.27 -11.55 1.16
N PRO A 86 1.73 -12.19 2.25
CA PRO A 86 2.01 -13.61 2.26
C PRO A 86 0.71 -14.44 2.22
N ASN A 87 0.71 -15.46 1.40
CA ASN A 87 -0.21 -16.60 1.47
C ASN A 87 0.40 -17.73 2.31
N ALA A 88 -0.28 -18.85 2.44
CA ALA A 88 0.20 -19.99 3.23
C ALA A 88 1.58 -20.51 2.80
N ASP A 89 1.82 -20.59 1.48
CA ASP A 89 3.11 -21.05 0.94
C ASP A 89 4.24 -20.07 1.28
N ARG A 90 3.97 -18.77 1.19
CA ARG A 90 4.92 -17.72 1.54
C ARG A 90 5.22 -17.68 3.05
N VAL A 91 4.28 -18.05 3.90
CA VAL A 91 4.53 -18.19 5.36
C VAL A 91 5.58 -19.25 5.60
N GLN A 92 5.52 -20.39 4.90
CA GLN A 92 6.51 -21.45 5.00
C GLN A 92 7.86 -21.05 4.37
N GLU A 93 7.84 -20.49 3.16
CA GLU A 93 9.04 -20.06 2.42
C GLU A 93 9.88 -19.05 3.21
N TYR A 94 9.23 -18.07 3.82
CA TYR A 94 9.90 -16.98 4.56
C TYR A 94 10.02 -17.24 6.06
N HIS A 95 9.52 -18.39 6.55
CA HIS A 95 9.50 -18.76 7.98
C HIS A 95 8.83 -17.69 8.85
N LEU A 96 7.65 -17.22 8.42
CA LEU A 96 6.93 -16.16 9.10
C LEU A 96 6.14 -16.70 10.30
N LYS A 97 5.93 -15.86 11.30
CA LYS A 97 5.11 -16.15 12.48
C LYS A 97 3.64 -16.42 12.11
N LYS A 98 3.13 -15.73 11.09
CA LYS A 98 1.75 -15.86 10.61
C LYS A 98 1.56 -15.24 9.23
N MET A 99 0.38 -15.44 8.66
CA MET A 99 -0.05 -14.79 7.43
C MET A 99 -0.45 -13.33 7.71
N TRP A 100 0.49 -12.40 7.48
CA TRP A 100 0.29 -10.97 7.71
C TRP A 100 -0.71 -10.37 6.73
N LYS A 101 -1.55 -9.45 7.21
CA LYS A 101 -2.50 -8.71 6.38
C LYS A 101 -1.77 -7.78 5.40
N SER A 102 -2.49 -7.33 4.37
CA SER A 102 -1.94 -6.37 3.42
C SER A 102 -1.70 -5.00 4.09
N PRO A 103 -0.47 -4.46 4.06
CA PRO A 103 -0.19 -3.11 4.58
C PRO A 103 -1.03 -2.03 3.90
N ASN A 104 -1.39 -2.24 2.63
CA ASN A 104 -2.24 -1.30 1.91
C ASN A 104 -3.62 -1.14 2.56
N GLY A 105 -4.20 -2.23 3.04
CA GLY A 105 -5.48 -2.21 3.76
C GLY A 105 -5.36 -1.49 5.10
N THR A 106 -4.33 -1.83 5.88
CA THR A 106 -4.06 -1.23 7.20
C THR A 106 -3.84 0.28 7.08
N ILE A 107 -2.96 0.72 6.17
CA ILE A 107 -2.67 2.14 5.96
C ILE A 107 -3.91 2.91 5.54
N ARG A 108 -4.69 2.39 4.57
CA ARG A 108 -5.92 3.05 4.13
C ARG A 108 -6.95 3.16 5.24
N ALA A 109 -7.11 2.11 6.04
CA ALA A 109 -8.04 2.11 7.18
C ALA A 109 -7.63 3.17 8.23
N ILE A 110 -6.35 3.25 8.57
CA ILE A 110 -5.82 4.23 9.53
C ILE A 110 -5.98 5.66 9.00
N LEU A 111 -5.71 5.88 7.71
CA LEU A 111 -5.86 7.20 7.07
C LEU A 111 -7.32 7.59 6.81
N GLY A 112 -8.26 6.65 6.87
CA GLY A 112 -9.67 6.89 6.60
C GLY A 112 -9.95 7.33 5.15
N GLY A 113 -9.09 6.94 4.20
CA GLY A 113 -9.09 7.48 2.85
C GLY A 113 -9.89 6.68 1.84
N THR A 114 -10.41 7.38 0.85
CA THR A 114 -10.96 6.81 -0.38
C THR A 114 -10.06 7.17 -1.55
N VAL A 115 -9.73 6.19 -2.37
CA VAL A 115 -8.93 6.40 -3.59
C VAL A 115 -9.87 6.48 -4.79
N PHE A 116 -9.80 7.60 -5.51
CA PHE A 116 -10.48 7.77 -6.78
C PHE A 116 -9.50 7.58 -7.94
N ARG A 117 -9.90 6.77 -8.90
CA ARG A 117 -9.11 6.53 -10.12
C ARG A 117 -9.92 6.94 -11.32
N THR A 118 -9.44 7.93 -12.04
CA THR A 118 -10.01 8.36 -13.32
C THR A 118 -9.13 7.84 -14.45
N PRO A 119 -9.69 7.23 -15.50
CA PRO A 119 -8.91 6.78 -16.65
C PRO A 119 -8.17 7.96 -17.30
N ILE A 120 -6.90 7.72 -17.63
CA ILE A 120 -6.11 8.64 -18.43
C ILE A 120 -6.31 8.27 -19.90
N VAL A 121 -6.98 9.15 -20.65
CA VAL A 121 -7.16 8.97 -22.09
C VAL A 121 -6.13 9.82 -22.81
N VAL A 122 -5.23 9.13 -23.54
CA VAL A 122 -4.17 9.83 -24.30
C VAL A 122 -4.72 10.20 -25.69
N LYS A 123 -4.58 11.48 -26.05
CA LYS A 123 -5.02 11.98 -27.38
C LYS A 123 -4.28 11.21 -28.49
N GLY A 124 -5.04 10.70 -29.45
CA GLY A 124 -4.50 9.95 -30.60
C GLY A 124 -4.28 8.46 -30.35
N ILE A 125 -4.52 7.96 -29.14
CA ILE A 125 -4.48 6.53 -28.83
C ILE A 125 -5.91 6.04 -28.57
N THR A 126 -6.35 5.07 -29.37
CA THR A 126 -7.67 4.44 -29.17
C THR A 126 -7.63 3.56 -27.94
N PRO A 127 -8.52 3.74 -26.96
CA PRO A 127 -8.64 2.87 -25.80
C PRO A 127 -8.96 1.42 -26.19
N LEU A 128 -8.57 0.46 -25.35
CA LEU A 128 -8.89 -0.95 -25.53
C LEU A 128 -10.40 -1.19 -25.65
N LEU A 129 -11.20 -0.38 -24.99
CA LEU A 129 -12.67 -0.39 -25.06
C LEU A 129 -13.17 0.88 -25.75
N PRO A 130 -13.21 0.92 -27.10
CA PRO A 130 -13.49 2.13 -27.88
C PRO A 130 -14.93 2.67 -27.70
N ASN A 131 -15.84 1.84 -27.20
CA ASN A 131 -17.24 2.21 -26.94
C ASN A 131 -17.39 3.05 -25.66
N TRP A 132 -16.40 3.10 -24.80
CA TRP A 132 -16.42 3.90 -23.58
C TRP A 132 -16.08 5.35 -23.90
N LYS A 133 -17.12 6.14 -24.13
CA LYS A 133 -17.00 7.55 -24.54
C LYS A 133 -17.09 8.53 -23.39
N LYS A 134 -17.46 8.07 -22.20
CA LYS A 134 -17.55 8.89 -21.00
C LYS A 134 -16.51 8.47 -19.98
N PRO A 135 -15.96 9.38 -19.17
CA PRO A 135 -15.04 9.02 -18.11
C PRO A 135 -15.75 8.14 -17.07
N ILE A 136 -15.07 7.06 -16.66
CA ILE A 136 -15.52 6.18 -15.60
C ILE A 136 -14.58 6.37 -14.42
N THR A 137 -15.09 6.87 -13.31
CA THR A 137 -14.33 7.02 -12.08
C THR A 137 -14.56 5.81 -11.19
N ILE A 138 -13.48 5.14 -10.81
CA ILE A 138 -13.51 4.00 -9.89
C ILE A 138 -13.07 4.47 -8.52
N ALA A 139 -13.94 4.34 -7.52
CA ALA A 139 -13.62 4.64 -6.14
C ALA A 139 -13.30 3.35 -5.37
N ARG A 140 -12.27 3.38 -4.55
CA ARG A 140 -11.92 2.31 -3.61
C ARG A 140 -11.79 2.90 -2.22
N HIS A 141 -12.66 2.50 -1.31
CA HIS A 141 -12.58 2.98 0.07
C HIS A 141 -11.84 2.00 1.00
N ALA A 142 -11.48 2.49 2.19
CA ALA A 142 -10.64 1.77 3.14
C ALA A 142 -11.31 0.54 3.78
N TYR A 143 -12.62 0.50 3.81
CA TYR A 143 -13.41 -0.46 4.57
C TYR A 143 -14.17 -1.47 3.69
N GLY A 144 -13.58 -1.86 2.57
CA GLY A 144 -14.15 -2.92 1.73
C GLY A 144 -14.16 -4.28 2.43
N ASP A 145 -15.21 -5.06 2.24
CA ASP A 145 -15.41 -6.36 2.89
C ASP A 145 -14.29 -7.35 2.63
N ILE A 146 -13.67 -7.27 1.46
CA ILE A 146 -12.53 -8.11 1.08
C ILE A 146 -11.35 -8.06 2.07
N TYR A 147 -11.21 -6.98 2.86
CA TYR A 147 -10.14 -6.85 3.84
C TYR A 147 -10.52 -7.32 5.24
N ARG A 148 -11.79 -7.66 5.46
CA ARG A 148 -12.33 -8.13 6.74
C ARG A 148 -13.04 -9.46 6.63
N SER A 149 -13.01 -10.10 5.46
CA SER A 149 -13.53 -11.44 5.27
C SER A 149 -12.77 -12.46 6.12
N VAL A 150 -13.48 -13.43 6.63
CA VAL A 150 -12.93 -14.63 7.26
C VAL A 150 -13.08 -15.75 6.24
N GLU A 151 -11.98 -16.41 5.93
CA GLU A 151 -11.92 -17.50 4.97
C GLU A 151 -11.58 -18.80 5.71
N MET A 152 -12.26 -19.86 5.34
CA MET A 152 -12.02 -21.20 5.90
C MET A 152 -12.20 -22.24 4.81
N ASN A 153 -11.21 -23.11 4.65
CA ASN A 153 -11.33 -24.28 3.78
C ASN A 153 -12.09 -25.37 4.50
N VAL A 154 -13.14 -25.87 3.87
CA VAL A 154 -13.96 -26.99 4.39
C VAL A 154 -13.88 -28.17 3.43
N SER A 155 -13.84 -29.39 3.97
CA SER A 155 -13.87 -30.61 3.17
C SER A 155 -15.24 -30.82 2.54
N ALA A 156 -15.30 -31.57 1.45
CA ALA A 156 -16.57 -31.94 0.85
C ALA A 156 -17.46 -32.71 1.85
N GLY A 157 -18.74 -32.37 1.90
CA GLY A 157 -19.70 -32.96 2.86
C GLY A 157 -19.70 -32.31 4.24
N SER A 158 -18.85 -31.33 4.51
CA SER A 158 -18.89 -30.57 5.76
C SER A 158 -20.13 -29.69 5.86
N LYS A 159 -20.62 -29.47 7.09
CA LYS A 159 -21.64 -28.48 7.42
C LYS A 159 -20.98 -27.25 8.03
N ALA A 160 -21.33 -26.09 7.52
CA ALA A 160 -20.90 -24.80 8.10
C ALA A 160 -22.07 -24.18 8.87
N GLU A 161 -21.80 -23.64 10.04
CA GLU A 161 -22.80 -22.97 10.88
C GLU A 161 -22.24 -21.63 11.36
N LEU A 162 -23.07 -20.58 11.32
CA LEU A 162 -22.78 -19.31 11.97
C LEU A 162 -23.44 -19.31 13.35
N VAL A 163 -22.62 -19.26 14.40
CA VAL A 163 -23.11 -19.21 15.78
C VAL A 163 -22.84 -17.85 16.38
N VAL A 164 -23.89 -17.15 16.76
CA VAL A 164 -23.78 -15.89 17.51
C VAL A 164 -24.08 -16.19 18.99
N THR A 165 -23.10 -15.94 19.84
CA THR A 165 -23.30 -16.01 21.29
C THR A 165 -23.49 -14.61 21.84
N CYS A 166 -24.66 -14.35 22.42
CA CYS A 166 -25.00 -13.08 23.06
C CYS A 166 -24.30 -12.94 24.43
N PRO A 167 -24.15 -11.72 24.97
CA PRO A 167 -23.53 -11.48 26.29
C PRO A 167 -24.21 -12.24 27.45
N ASP A 168 -25.48 -12.55 27.32
CA ASP A 168 -26.29 -13.32 28.29
C ASP A 168 -26.10 -14.85 28.15
N GLY A 169 -25.24 -15.29 27.21
CA GLY A 169 -24.96 -16.69 26.96
C GLY A 169 -25.92 -17.38 25.99
N THR A 170 -26.96 -16.71 25.50
CA THR A 170 -27.84 -17.26 24.47
C THR A 170 -27.13 -17.45 23.15
N LYS A 171 -27.44 -18.54 22.42
CA LYS A 171 -26.82 -18.87 21.13
C LYS A 171 -27.88 -18.90 20.04
N ASN A 172 -27.64 -18.16 18.97
CA ASN A 172 -28.42 -18.23 17.74
C ASN A 172 -27.56 -18.86 16.63
N CYS A 173 -28.09 -19.85 15.93
CA CYS A 173 -27.42 -20.53 14.82
C CYS A 173 -28.16 -20.22 13.52
N ILE A 174 -27.42 -19.93 12.44
CA ILE A 174 -27.94 -19.77 11.07
C ILE A 174 -27.20 -20.77 10.18
#